data_d2b52ce4de5ef8f5b7055d093e1b7108
#
_entry.id   d2b52ce4de5ef8f5b7055d093e1b7108
#
_cell.length_a   1.000
_cell.length_b   1.000
_cell.length_c   1.000
_cell.angle_alpha   90.00
_cell.angle_beta   90.00
_cell.angle_gamma   90.00
#
_symmetry.space_group_name_H-M   'P 1'
#
loop_
_entity.id
_entity.type
_entity.pdbx_description
1 polymer ?
#
loop_
_entity_poly.entity_id
_entity_poly.type
_entity_poly.pdbx_seq_one_letter_code
_entity_poly.pdbx_strand_id
1 'polypeptide(L)'
;DLKVTIDNIVNNPNPLWKKGPADLTEADYNDFYRELYPMTFEDPLFNIHLNVDYPFNLTGVLYFPKLKKNLELQKNKIQLYSNQVFVTDSVEGIVPEFLMLLHGVLDSPDIPLNVSRSYLQADQNVKKISNHITKKVADKLEELCKSNREDYAKKWDDIKVFIDYGTLSEEKFGERSKKFMLF
;
A
#
# COMPACT_ATOMS: atom_id res chain seq x y z
N ASP A 1 19.62 -45.15 1.67
CA ASP A 1 18.97 -44.10 0.88
C ASP A 1 18.19 -43.19 1.82
N LEU A 2 18.82 -42.07 2.23
CA LEU A 2 18.18 -40.99 2.95
C LEU A 2 17.37 -40.15 1.94
N LYS A 3 16.05 -40.34 1.90
CA LYS A 3 15.16 -39.39 1.23
C LYS A 3 15.08 -38.14 2.11
N VAL A 4 15.83 -37.10 1.75
CA VAL A 4 15.64 -35.77 2.28
C VAL A 4 14.44 -35.18 1.52
N THR A 5 13.26 -35.22 2.13
CA THR A 5 12.10 -34.45 1.64
C THR A 5 12.33 -33.00 2.07
N ILE A 6 12.77 -32.17 1.15
CA ILE A 6 12.80 -30.74 1.37
C ILE A 6 11.39 -30.24 1.00
N ASP A 7 10.53 -30.09 1.99
CA ASP A 7 9.27 -29.35 1.83
C ASP A 7 9.60 -27.84 1.74
N ASN A 8 10.14 -27.44 0.61
CA ASN A 8 10.23 -26.02 0.25
C ASN A 8 8.82 -25.61 -0.21
N ILE A 9 8.08 -24.95 0.64
CA ILE A 9 6.91 -24.18 0.23
C ILE A 9 7.46 -23.03 -0.62
N VAL A 10 7.51 -23.24 -1.92
CA VAL A 10 8.00 -22.25 -2.89
C VAL A 10 7.06 -21.06 -3.01
N ASN A 11 5.77 -21.25 -2.69
CA ASN A 11 4.75 -20.20 -2.65
C ASN A 11 3.86 -20.38 -1.43
N ASN A 12 3.58 -19.28 -0.72
CA ASN A 12 2.57 -19.29 0.33
C ASN A 12 1.17 -19.39 -0.32
N PRO A 13 0.45 -20.53 -0.20
CA PRO A 13 -0.84 -20.73 -0.87
C PRO A 13 -1.94 -19.84 -0.29
N ASN A 14 -1.71 -19.21 0.85
CA ASN A 14 -2.68 -18.34 1.53
C ASN A 14 -1.99 -17.08 2.06
N PRO A 15 -1.54 -16.19 1.17
CA PRO A 15 -0.83 -14.98 1.58
C PRO A 15 -1.72 -14.07 2.42
N LEU A 16 -1.11 -13.26 3.29
CA LEU A 16 -1.81 -12.42 4.25
C LEU A 16 -2.84 -11.51 3.56
N TRP A 17 -2.53 -10.94 2.40
CA TRP A 17 -3.43 -10.02 1.70
C TRP A 17 -4.68 -10.67 1.09
N LYS A 18 -4.77 -11.99 1.08
CA LYS A 18 -5.98 -12.73 0.66
C LYS A 18 -6.89 -13.10 1.82
N LYS A 19 -6.41 -12.99 3.06
CA LYS A 19 -7.21 -13.24 4.26
C LYS A 19 -8.17 -12.07 4.51
N GLY A 20 -9.27 -12.33 5.19
CA GLY A 20 -10.17 -11.27 5.62
C GLY A 20 -9.52 -10.38 6.71
N PRO A 21 -9.74 -9.07 6.69
CA PRO A 21 -9.19 -8.18 7.75
C PRO A 21 -9.63 -8.57 9.15
N ALA A 22 -10.80 -9.18 9.31
CA ALA A 22 -11.33 -9.64 10.59
C ALA A 22 -10.57 -10.84 11.18
N ASP A 23 -9.83 -11.57 10.34
CA ASP A 23 -9.05 -12.75 10.72
C ASP A 23 -7.60 -12.40 11.08
N LEU A 24 -7.24 -11.12 11.04
CA LEU A 24 -5.87 -10.63 11.20
C LEU A 24 -5.77 -9.68 12.39
N THR A 25 -4.65 -9.80 13.10
CA THR A 25 -4.28 -8.91 14.20
C THR A 25 -3.23 -7.88 13.73
N GLU A 26 -3.01 -6.83 14.50
CA GLU A 26 -1.94 -5.86 14.24
C GLU A 26 -0.55 -6.52 14.21
N ALA A 27 -0.34 -7.55 15.04
CA ALA A 27 0.90 -8.33 15.04
C ALA A 27 1.12 -9.05 13.71
N ASP A 28 0.07 -9.64 13.10
CA ASP A 28 0.15 -10.31 11.80
C ASP A 28 0.59 -9.34 10.71
N TYR A 29 0.04 -8.11 10.71
CA TYR A 29 0.45 -7.08 9.75
C TYR A 29 1.90 -6.63 9.93
N ASN A 30 2.35 -6.44 11.16
CA ASN A 30 3.73 -6.04 11.46
C ASN A 30 4.73 -7.13 11.12
N ASP A 31 4.42 -8.40 11.40
CA ASP A 31 5.27 -9.53 11.05
C ASP A 31 5.38 -9.67 9.53
N PHE A 32 4.28 -9.50 8.80
CA PHE A 32 4.31 -9.50 7.34
C PHE A 32 5.12 -8.33 6.77
N TYR A 33 5.06 -7.15 7.37
CA TYR A 33 5.89 -6.02 6.98
C TYR A 33 7.39 -6.32 7.15
N ARG A 34 7.79 -6.96 8.25
CA ARG A 34 9.17 -7.38 8.50
C ARG A 34 9.63 -8.47 7.54
N GLU A 35 8.71 -9.37 7.15
CA GLU A 35 8.97 -10.40 6.13
C GLU A 35 9.25 -9.76 4.76
N LEU A 36 8.44 -8.77 4.35
CA LEU A 36 8.63 -8.04 3.09
C LEU A 36 9.91 -7.20 3.06
N TYR A 37 10.29 -6.62 4.20
CA TYR A 37 11.39 -5.67 4.32
C TYR A 37 12.35 -6.05 5.46
N PRO A 38 13.09 -7.17 5.34
CA PRO A 38 13.93 -7.70 6.44
C PRO A 38 15.06 -6.78 6.87
N MET A 39 15.43 -5.80 6.04
CA MET A 39 16.44 -4.79 6.37
C MET A 39 15.86 -3.56 7.09
N THR A 40 14.56 -3.52 7.32
CA THR A 40 13.88 -2.44 8.04
C THR A 40 13.72 -2.82 9.49
N PHE A 41 14.28 -1.99 10.40
CA PHE A 41 14.25 -2.22 11.85
C PHE A 41 13.09 -1.48 12.55
N GLU A 42 12.30 -0.72 11.81
CA GLU A 42 11.19 0.09 12.33
C GLU A 42 9.86 -0.46 11.84
N ASP A 43 8.88 -0.51 12.74
CA ASP A 43 7.52 -0.86 12.36
C ASP A 43 6.87 0.29 11.56
N PRO A 44 5.92 -0.02 10.68
CA PRO A 44 5.16 1.00 9.96
C PRO A 44 4.29 1.81 10.93
N LEU A 45 3.89 3.01 10.52
CA LEU A 45 3.01 3.85 11.33
C LEU A 45 1.61 3.28 11.45
N PHE A 46 1.09 2.71 10.36
CA PHE A 46 -0.18 1.99 10.26
C PHE A 46 -0.26 1.24 8.92
N ASN A 47 -1.30 0.43 8.78
CA ASN A 47 -1.57 -0.34 7.58
C ASN A 47 -2.96 -0.04 7.01
N ILE A 48 -3.15 -0.38 5.73
CA ILE A 48 -4.41 -0.28 5.00
C ILE A 48 -4.64 -1.60 4.29
N HIS A 49 -5.63 -2.37 4.70
CA HIS A 49 -6.01 -3.60 4.02
C HIS A 49 -6.99 -3.29 2.89
N LEU A 50 -6.70 -3.80 1.71
CA LEU A 50 -7.53 -3.66 0.52
C LEU A 50 -8.18 -5.02 0.19
N ASN A 51 -9.50 -5.01 0.02
CA ASN A 51 -10.25 -6.20 -0.38
C ASN A 51 -11.49 -5.74 -1.16
N VAL A 52 -11.42 -5.81 -2.49
CA VAL A 52 -12.45 -5.37 -3.42
C VAL A 52 -12.70 -6.45 -4.44
N ASP A 53 -13.97 -6.85 -4.60
CA ASP A 53 -14.39 -7.85 -5.57
C ASP A 53 -15.11 -7.24 -6.78
N TYR A 54 -15.73 -6.08 -6.61
CA TYR A 54 -16.51 -5.38 -7.64
C TYR A 54 -16.39 -3.86 -7.46
N PRO A 55 -16.26 -3.09 -8.53
CA PRO A 55 -16.31 -3.39 -9.96
C PRO A 55 -14.99 -3.88 -10.57
N PHE A 56 -13.97 -4.11 -9.77
CA PHE A 56 -12.67 -4.67 -10.12
C PHE A 56 -12.19 -5.56 -8.96
N ASN A 57 -11.27 -6.47 -9.25
CA ASN A 57 -10.65 -7.29 -8.22
C ASN A 57 -9.35 -6.64 -7.75
N LEU A 58 -9.27 -6.32 -6.46
CA LEU A 58 -8.08 -5.79 -5.84
C LEU A 58 -7.97 -6.29 -4.41
N THR A 59 -6.90 -6.97 -4.11
CA THR A 59 -6.51 -7.28 -2.73
C THR A 59 -5.12 -6.74 -2.46
N GLY A 60 -4.79 -6.50 -1.20
CA GLY A 60 -3.48 -6.00 -0.87
C GLY A 60 -3.40 -5.48 0.56
N VAL A 61 -2.19 -5.20 0.98
CA VAL A 61 -1.92 -4.48 2.22
C VAL A 61 -0.90 -3.40 1.92
N LEU A 62 -1.27 -2.17 2.19
CA LEU A 62 -0.38 -1.01 2.09
C LEU A 62 0.03 -0.59 3.49
N TYR A 63 1.28 -0.20 3.62
CA TYR A 63 1.86 0.29 4.86
C TYR A 63 2.31 1.73 4.70
N PHE A 64 2.05 2.52 5.73
CA PHE A 64 2.57 3.88 5.84
C PHE A 64 3.91 3.80 6.58
N PRO A 65 5.05 3.93 5.89
CA PRO A 65 6.36 3.81 6.54
C PRO A 65 6.70 5.06 7.33
N LYS A 66 7.65 4.95 8.25
CA LYS A 66 8.33 6.11 8.79
C LYS A 66 9.23 6.70 7.70
N LEU A 67 8.96 7.93 7.31
CA LEU A 67 9.70 8.60 6.25
C LEU A 67 11.05 9.10 6.80
N LYS A 68 12.14 8.58 6.22
CA LYS A 68 13.50 9.09 6.50
C LYS A 68 13.79 10.29 5.61
N LYS A 69 14.83 11.05 5.95
CA LYS A 69 15.23 12.28 5.23
C LYS A 69 15.48 12.08 3.73
N ASN A 70 15.70 10.85 3.27
CA ASN A 70 15.96 10.52 1.87
C ASN A 70 14.75 9.81 1.25
N LEU A 71 13.78 10.59 0.77
CA LEU A 71 12.52 10.09 0.17
C LEU A 71 12.74 9.26 -1.10
N GLU A 72 13.80 9.54 -1.87
CA GLU A 72 14.10 8.81 -3.10
C GLU A 72 14.39 7.32 -2.85
N LEU A 73 15.02 6.99 -1.72
CA LEU A 73 15.30 5.59 -1.34
C LEU A 73 14.06 4.84 -0.84
N GLN A 74 12.93 5.53 -0.65
CA GLN A 74 11.70 4.95 -0.12
C GLN A 74 10.64 4.71 -1.19
N LYS A 75 10.86 5.21 -2.41
CA LYS A 75 10.00 4.91 -3.55
C LYS A 75 10.19 3.47 -4.04
N ASN A 76 9.18 2.98 -4.78
CA ASN A 76 9.22 1.66 -5.42
C ASN A 76 9.36 0.48 -4.44
N LYS A 77 8.66 0.55 -3.31
CA LYS A 77 8.58 -0.53 -2.31
C LYS A 77 7.27 -1.31 -2.37
N ILE A 78 6.32 -0.90 -3.22
CA ILE A 78 5.08 -1.64 -3.44
C ILE A 78 5.36 -2.76 -4.44
N GLN A 79 5.03 -3.99 -4.06
CA GLN A 79 5.13 -5.16 -4.93
C GLN A 79 3.77 -5.42 -5.59
N LEU A 80 3.75 -5.54 -6.91
CA LEU A 80 2.55 -5.86 -7.68
C LEU A 80 2.50 -7.36 -7.98
N TYR A 81 1.36 -7.95 -7.70
CA TYR A 81 1.01 -9.32 -8.03
C TYR A 81 -0.21 -9.38 -8.95
N SER A 82 -0.34 -10.45 -9.69
CA SER A 82 -1.54 -10.81 -10.44
C SER A 82 -1.87 -12.26 -10.13
N ASN A 83 -3.04 -12.52 -9.52
CA ASN A 83 -3.42 -13.85 -9.05
C ASN A 83 -2.32 -14.52 -8.20
N GLN A 84 -1.76 -13.79 -7.24
CA GLN A 84 -0.70 -14.23 -6.33
C GLN A 84 0.66 -14.53 -7.01
N VAL A 85 0.81 -14.19 -8.28
CA VAL A 85 2.09 -14.29 -9.00
C VAL A 85 2.74 -12.92 -9.04
N PHE A 86 3.99 -12.83 -8.57
CA PHE A 86 4.76 -11.59 -8.61
C PHE A 86 4.95 -11.10 -10.06
N VAL A 87 4.70 -9.82 -10.27
CA VAL A 87 4.80 -9.16 -11.58
C VAL A 87 5.94 -8.16 -11.61
N THR A 88 5.92 -7.20 -10.69
CA THR A 88 6.91 -6.09 -10.66
C THR A 88 6.91 -5.42 -9.29
N ASP A 89 7.98 -4.73 -8.98
CA ASP A 89 8.12 -3.80 -7.86
C ASP A 89 7.93 -2.33 -8.28
N SER A 90 7.55 -2.08 -9.54
CA SER A 90 7.25 -0.74 -10.04
C SER A 90 5.74 -0.59 -10.29
N VAL A 91 5.11 0.31 -9.55
CA VAL A 91 3.68 0.67 -9.69
C VAL A 91 3.49 2.01 -10.39
N GLU A 92 4.51 2.47 -11.09
CA GLU A 92 4.49 3.70 -11.86
C GLU A 92 3.44 3.65 -12.97
N GLY A 93 2.54 4.65 -13.00
CA GLY A 93 1.40 4.67 -13.91
C GLY A 93 0.15 3.93 -13.41
N ILE A 94 0.26 3.17 -12.31
CA ILE A 94 -0.86 2.44 -11.69
C ILE A 94 -1.44 3.27 -10.53
N VAL A 95 -0.58 3.85 -9.71
CA VAL A 95 -0.99 4.72 -8.60
C VAL A 95 -0.41 6.13 -8.78
N PRO A 96 -1.03 7.17 -8.18
CA PRO A 96 -0.45 8.50 -8.13
C PRO A 96 0.95 8.50 -7.51
N GLU A 97 1.77 9.43 -7.92
CA GLU A 97 3.18 9.46 -7.54
C GLU A 97 3.39 9.57 -6.01
N PHE A 98 2.55 10.34 -5.32
CA PHE A 98 2.65 10.45 -3.86
C PHE A 98 2.35 9.13 -3.13
N LEU A 99 1.52 8.23 -3.71
CA LEU A 99 1.24 6.92 -3.16
C LEU A 99 2.40 5.93 -3.33
N MET A 100 3.36 6.23 -4.22
CA MET A 100 4.58 5.42 -4.36
C MET A 100 5.52 5.52 -3.15
N LEU A 101 5.26 6.43 -2.20
CA LEU A 101 5.92 6.48 -0.91
C LEU A 101 5.43 5.40 0.07
N LEU A 102 4.29 4.78 -0.20
CA LEU A 102 3.79 3.65 0.58
C LEU A 102 4.59 2.39 0.29
N HIS A 103 4.58 1.47 1.24
CA HIS A 103 5.13 0.12 1.11
C HIS A 103 4.00 -0.90 1.05
N GLY A 104 4.28 -2.13 0.64
CA GLY A 104 3.33 -3.23 0.73
C GLY A 104 3.15 -4.02 -0.55
N VAL A 105 1.95 -4.59 -0.68
CA VAL A 105 1.58 -5.49 -1.77
C VAL A 105 0.23 -5.09 -2.36
N LEU A 106 0.15 -5.07 -3.68
CA LEU A 106 -1.09 -4.99 -4.46
C LEU A 106 -1.22 -6.26 -5.31
N ASP A 107 -2.39 -6.85 -5.34
CA ASP A 107 -2.70 -8.02 -6.15
C ASP A 107 -4.01 -7.78 -6.90
N SER A 108 -3.93 -7.68 -8.22
CA SER A 108 -5.08 -7.46 -9.09
C SER A 108 -4.88 -8.13 -10.46
N PRO A 109 -5.82 -8.99 -10.90
CA PRO A 109 -5.82 -9.52 -12.25
C PRO A 109 -6.28 -8.48 -13.30
N ASP A 110 -6.88 -7.38 -12.86
CA ASP A 110 -7.47 -6.34 -13.73
C ASP A 110 -6.47 -5.27 -14.16
N ILE A 111 -5.21 -5.34 -13.71
CA ILE A 111 -4.15 -4.45 -14.15
C ILE A 111 -3.48 -5.08 -15.38
N PRO A 112 -3.47 -4.38 -16.54
CA PRO A 112 -2.81 -4.88 -17.74
C PRO A 112 -1.31 -5.08 -17.51
N LEU A 113 -0.78 -6.21 -17.98
CA LEU A 113 0.63 -6.57 -17.89
C LEU A 113 1.32 -6.36 -19.24
N ASN A 114 2.63 -6.11 -19.22
CA ASN A 114 3.45 -5.95 -20.41
C ASN A 114 3.00 -4.83 -21.37
N VAL A 115 2.50 -3.73 -20.80
CA VAL A 115 2.07 -2.54 -21.53
C VAL A 115 2.90 -1.32 -21.11
N SER A 116 2.84 -0.25 -21.91
CA SER A 116 3.55 0.99 -21.59
C SER A 116 2.89 1.74 -20.44
N ARG A 117 3.67 2.60 -19.75
CA ARG A 117 3.15 3.52 -18.74
C ARG A 117 1.98 4.38 -19.25
N SER A 118 2.12 4.88 -20.48
CA SER A 118 1.05 5.69 -21.12
C SER A 118 -0.24 4.91 -21.29
N TYR A 119 -0.15 3.62 -21.61
CA TYR A 119 -1.30 2.73 -21.69
C TYR A 119 -1.96 2.56 -20.33
N LEU A 120 -1.17 2.28 -19.29
CA LEU A 120 -1.68 2.12 -17.91
C LEU A 120 -2.42 3.37 -17.44
N GLN A 121 -1.87 4.55 -17.70
CA GLN A 121 -2.50 5.83 -17.35
C GLN A 121 -3.83 6.08 -18.09
N ALA A 122 -4.00 5.51 -19.27
CA ALA A 122 -5.23 5.62 -20.06
C ALA A 122 -6.29 4.57 -19.69
N ASP A 123 -5.87 3.44 -19.10
CA ASP A 123 -6.74 2.31 -18.79
C ASP A 123 -7.80 2.65 -17.72
N GLN A 124 -9.05 2.27 -18.00
CA GLN A 124 -10.19 2.60 -17.14
C GLN A 124 -10.17 1.83 -15.82
N ASN A 125 -9.72 0.57 -15.82
CA ASN A 125 -9.64 -0.23 -14.60
C ASN A 125 -8.51 0.27 -13.71
N VAL A 126 -7.37 0.61 -14.30
CA VAL A 126 -6.25 1.22 -13.59
C VAL A 126 -6.68 2.53 -12.92
N LYS A 127 -7.43 3.40 -13.62
CA LYS A 127 -7.96 4.64 -13.03
C LYS A 127 -8.90 4.38 -11.86
N LYS A 128 -9.79 3.40 -11.97
CA LYS A 128 -10.70 3.01 -10.87
C LYS A 128 -9.93 2.49 -9.66
N ILE A 129 -8.94 1.63 -9.89
CA ILE A 129 -8.05 1.09 -8.85
C ILE A 129 -7.29 2.23 -8.16
N SER A 130 -6.65 3.09 -8.93
CA SER A 130 -5.91 4.25 -8.43
C SER A 130 -6.78 5.17 -7.56
N ASN A 131 -7.97 5.52 -8.04
CA ASN A 131 -8.93 6.34 -7.30
C ASN A 131 -9.40 5.66 -6.01
N HIS A 132 -9.63 4.35 -6.04
CA HIS A 132 -10.02 3.58 -4.86
C HIS A 132 -8.94 3.59 -3.79
N ILE A 133 -7.68 3.33 -4.18
CA ILE A 133 -6.54 3.36 -3.26
C ILE A 133 -6.39 4.76 -2.65
N THR A 134 -6.43 5.80 -3.45
CA THR A 134 -6.35 7.20 -2.98
C THR A 134 -7.44 7.51 -1.97
N LYS A 135 -8.68 7.07 -2.25
CA LYS A 135 -9.80 7.22 -1.32
C LYS A 135 -9.56 6.49 0.00
N LYS A 136 -9.11 5.23 -0.05
CA LYS A 136 -8.85 4.42 1.15
C LYS A 136 -7.74 5.00 2.02
N VAL A 137 -6.71 5.55 1.41
CA VAL A 137 -5.64 6.26 2.12
C VAL A 137 -6.19 7.49 2.84
N ALA A 138 -6.98 8.31 2.15
CA ALA A 138 -7.62 9.48 2.75
C ALA A 138 -8.61 9.12 3.87
N ASP A 139 -9.41 8.05 3.68
CA ASP A 139 -10.34 7.52 4.70
C ASP A 139 -9.58 7.10 5.97
N LYS A 140 -8.45 6.40 5.81
CA LYS A 140 -7.63 5.95 6.93
C LYS A 140 -6.99 7.09 7.70
N LEU A 141 -6.45 8.09 7.00
CA LEU A 141 -5.89 9.28 7.64
C LEU A 141 -6.96 10.08 8.40
N GLU A 142 -8.16 10.22 7.83
CA GLU A 142 -9.29 10.88 8.49
C GLU A 142 -9.75 10.11 9.74
N GLU A 143 -9.83 8.77 9.66
CA GLU A 143 -10.16 7.89 10.78
C GLU A 143 -9.15 8.05 11.93
N LEU A 144 -7.85 7.94 11.63
CA LEU A 144 -6.78 8.05 12.63
C LEU A 144 -6.76 9.43 13.29
N CYS A 145 -6.95 10.49 12.52
CA CYS A 145 -7.01 11.85 13.04
C CYS A 145 -8.18 12.06 14.01
N LYS A 146 -9.33 11.39 13.76
CA LYS A 146 -10.53 11.49 14.60
C LYS A 146 -10.48 10.57 15.81
N SER A 147 -9.98 9.34 15.64
CA SER A 147 -10.02 8.31 16.68
C SER A 147 -8.98 8.52 17.78
N ASN A 148 -7.78 8.97 17.40
CA ASN A 148 -6.68 9.23 18.36
C ASN A 148 -5.81 10.39 17.88
N ARG A 149 -6.28 11.62 18.14
CA ARG A 149 -5.59 12.83 17.72
C ARG A 149 -4.20 13.01 18.33
N GLU A 150 -3.99 12.53 19.55
CA GLU A 150 -2.66 12.63 20.21
C GLU A 150 -1.64 11.72 19.54
N ASP A 151 -2.01 10.46 19.25
CA ASP A 151 -1.14 9.52 18.54
C ASP A 151 -0.89 9.97 17.10
N TYR A 152 -1.92 10.50 16.44
CA TYR A 152 -1.81 11.09 15.12
C TYR A 152 -0.83 12.27 15.09
N ALA A 153 -0.88 13.15 16.11
CA ALA A 153 0.04 14.28 16.25
C ALA A 153 1.49 13.84 16.46
N LYS A 154 1.73 12.75 17.20
CA LYS A 154 3.08 12.19 17.36
C LYS A 154 3.69 11.66 16.06
N LYS A 155 2.85 11.22 15.12
CA LYS A 155 3.22 10.69 13.80
C LYS A 155 3.22 11.79 12.72
N TRP A 156 2.88 13.02 13.09
CA TRP A 156 2.61 14.10 12.15
C TRP A 156 3.77 14.43 11.22
N ASP A 157 5.00 14.42 11.73
CA ASP A 157 6.18 14.77 10.92
C ASP A 157 6.36 13.84 9.71
N ASP A 158 6.07 12.54 9.87
CA ASP A 158 6.09 11.58 8.77
C ASP A 158 4.86 11.73 7.87
N ILE A 159 3.68 11.91 8.45
CA ILE A 159 2.40 12.03 7.74
C ILE A 159 2.33 13.32 6.93
N LYS A 160 2.84 14.42 7.48
CA LYS A 160 2.82 15.75 6.85
C LYS A 160 3.46 15.75 5.47
N VAL A 161 4.65 15.18 5.34
CA VAL A 161 5.39 15.15 4.07
C VAL A 161 4.56 14.45 2.98
N PHE A 162 3.91 13.35 3.34
CA PHE A 162 3.02 12.61 2.44
C PHE A 162 1.78 13.42 2.05
N ILE A 163 1.15 14.09 3.03
CA ILE A 163 -0.04 14.92 2.80
C ILE A 163 0.30 16.12 1.93
N ASP A 164 1.42 16.79 2.21
CA ASP A 164 1.86 17.95 1.43
C ASP A 164 2.08 17.55 -0.04
N TYR A 165 2.76 16.42 -0.28
CA TYR A 165 2.97 15.93 -1.63
C TYR A 165 1.66 15.55 -2.33
N GLY A 166 0.78 14.82 -1.65
CA GLY A 166 -0.52 14.44 -2.18
C GLY A 166 -1.41 15.65 -2.48
N THR A 167 -1.37 16.67 -1.64
CA THR A 167 -2.13 17.93 -1.82
C THR A 167 -1.69 18.69 -3.07
N LEU A 168 -0.38 18.67 -3.36
CA LEU A 168 0.16 19.34 -4.54
C LEU A 168 -0.07 18.57 -5.84
N SER A 169 -0.13 17.25 -5.78
CA SER A 169 -0.21 16.38 -6.96
C SER A 169 -1.64 15.93 -7.31
N GLU A 170 -2.56 15.90 -6.33
CA GLU A 170 -3.91 15.38 -6.50
C GLU A 170 -4.97 16.28 -5.86
N GLU A 171 -5.70 17.05 -6.70
CA GLU A 171 -6.68 18.03 -6.25
C GLU A 171 -7.73 17.45 -5.29
N LYS A 172 -8.33 16.30 -5.63
CA LYS A 172 -9.35 15.65 -4.79
C LYS A 172 -8.82 15.20 -3.44
N PHE A 173 -7.56 14.75 -3.41
CA PHE A 173 -6.89 14.41 -2.16
C PHE A 173 -6.62 15.68 -1.35
N GLY A 174 -6.17 16.76 -1.99
CA GLY A 174 -5.92 18.05 -1.38
C GLY A 174 -7.18 18.66 -0.72
N GLU A 175 -8.34 18.55 -1.37
CA GLU A 175 -9.61 18.99 -0.75
C GLU A 175 -9.95 18.19 0.52
N ARG A 176 -9.71 16.88 0.49
CA ARG A 176 -9.98 16.01 1.64
C ARG A 176 -8.96 16.19 2.75
N SER A 177 -7.70 16.48 2.44
CA SER A 177 -6.62 16.62 3.40
C SER A 177 -6.89 17.68 4.46
N LYS A 178 -7.67 18.71 4.14
CA LYS A 178 -8.11 19.75 5.07
C LYS A 178 -8.80 19.21 6.33
N LYS A 179 -9.36 18.01 6.27
CA LYS A 179 -10.06 17.36 7.39
C LYS A 179 -9.12 16.70 8.40
N PHE A 180 -7.91 16.37 7.99
CA PHE A 180 -6.92 15.66 8.80
C PHE A 180 -5.54 16.32 8.82
N MET A 181 -5.43 17.53 8.28
CA MET A 181 -4.26 18.39 8.46
C MET A 181 -4.18 18.90 9.91
N LEU A 182 -2.96 18.93 10.44
CA LEU A 182 -2.66 19.63 11.69
C LEU A 182 -1.94 20.94 11.37
N PHE A 183 -2.39 22.03 12.01
CA PHE A 183 -1.81 23.36 11.90
C PHE A 183 -1.06 23.70 13.19
#